data_1f2cba00a63077d1e245e4479a740061
#
_entry.id   1f2cba00a63077d1e245e4479a740061
#
_cell.length_a   1.000
_cell.length_b   1.000
_cell.length_c   1.000
_cell.angle_alpha   90.00
_cell.angle_beta   90.00
_cell.angle_gamma   90.00
#
_symmetry.space_group_name_H-M   'P 1'
#
loop_
_entity.id
_entity.type
_entity.pdbx_description
1 polymer ?
#
loop_
_entity_poly.entity_id
_entity_poly.type
_entity_poly.pdbx_seq_one_letter_code
_entity_poly.pdbx_strand_id
1 'polypeptide(L)'
;MKDRCTHKIKWLNIFNVDNVLQKMADPVFVGATILSGFEMGSKVIRKADPYEKVGVMCNKNGHPSVVEYIDLPEHMALLTNENGERVYDFGAFMNYLFSVEMLNRIKDEKLPMHIVTKKVEHIDEFGNLIKPETPNAHKFEMLCVDMIEFSHNCLPYEVTREKEFAPIKNLTGIDSVESAQSLLEKNGYEL
;
A
#
# COMPACT_ATOMS: atom_id res chain seq x y z
N MET A 1 26.93 -4.56 12.64
CA MET A 1 26.00 -3.96 11.66
C MET A 1 26.27 -2.47 11.36
N LYS A 2 27.15 -1.80 12.12
CA LYS A 2 27.50 -0.37 11.94
C LYS A 2 28.38 -0.04 10.72
N ASP A 3 29.10 -1.01 10.15
CA ASP A 3 30.13 -0.74 9.13
C ASP A 3 29.69 -0.85 7.66
N ARG A 4 28.42 -1.13 7.36
CA ARG A 4 27.90 -1.18 5.97
C ARG A 4 27.23 0.12 5.52
N CYS A 5 27.09 1.13 6.38
CA CYS A 5 26.47 2.42 6.06
C CYS A 5 27.45 3.49 5.57
N THR A 6 28.63 3.12 5.08
CA THR A 6 29.56 4.07 4.45
C THR A 6 29.10 4.59 3.08
N HIS A 7 28.13 3.92 2.46
CA HIS A 7 27.43 4.43 1.28
C HIS A 7 26.22 5.22 1.79
N LYS A 8 26.27 6.50 1.68
CA LYS A 8 25.29 7.51 2.11
C LYS A 8 23.89 7.29 1.49
N ILE A 9 23.27 6.14 1.77
CA ILE A 9 21.88 5.88 1.39
C ILE A 9 21.01 6.85 2.18
N LYS A 10 20.25 7.66 1.48
CA LYS A 10 19.37 8.68 2.07
C LYS A 10 17.89 8.29 2.00
N TRP A 11 17.54 7.41 1.08
CA TRP A 11 16.16 7.02 0.79
C TRP A 11 16.03 5.52 0.62
N LEU A 12 14.90 4.97 1.06
CA LEU A 12 14.51 3.58 0.85
C LEU A 12 13.17 3.56 0.13
N ASN A 13 13.09 2.80 -0.96
CA ASN A 13 11.84 2.54 -1.65
C ASN A 13 11.33 1.15 -1.26
N ILE A 14 10.15 1.10 -0.66
CA ILE A 14 9.46 -0.12 -0.23
C ILE A 14 8.24 -0.34 -1.10
N PHE A 15 8.07 -1.53 -1.66
CA PHE A 15 6.99 -1.85 -2.57
C PHE A 15 6.60 -3.32 -2.52
N ASN A 16 5.36 -3.62 -2.93
CA ASN A 16 4.86 -4.98 -3.06
C ASN A 16 5.38 -5.65 -4.33
N VAL A 17 5.75 -6.93 -4.22
CA VAL A 17 6.23 -7.73 -5.35
C VAL A 17 5.08 -8.21 -6.26
N ASP A 18 3.85 -8.17 -5.77
CA ASP A 18 2.66 -8.63 -6.50
C ASP A 18 2.21 -7.68 -7.63
N ASN A 19 2.68 -6.44 -7.65
CA ASN A 19 2.37 -5.48 -8.71
C ASN A 19 3.43 -5.52 -9.82
N VAL A 20 3.11 -6.14 -10.95
CA VAL A 20 4.08 -6.37 -12.05
C VAL A 20 4.45 -5.10 -12.84
N LEU A 21 3.65 -4.02 -12.75
CA LEU A 21 3.97 -2.71 -13.34
C LEU A 21 4.73 -1.80 -12.37
N GLN A 22 5.30 -2.36 -11.32
CA GLN A 22 5.99 -1.62 -10.28
C GLN A 22 7.24 -0.91 -10.83
N LYS A 23 7.27 0.42 -10.75
CA LYS A 23 8.46 1.21 -11.04
C LYS A 23 9.28 1.39 -9.77
N MET A 24 10.31 0.57 -9.63
CA MET A 24 11.23 0.59 -8.50
C MET A 24 12.19 1.78 -8.62
N ALA A 25 12.44 2.47 -7.50
CA ALA A 25 13.37 3.61 -7.42
C ALA A 25 13.16 4.63 -8.56
N ASP A 26 11.90 4.86 -8.94
CA ASP A 26 11.52 5.80 -10.00
C ASP A 26 12.15 7.18 -9.76
N PRO A 27 13.06 7.65 -10.63
CA PRO A 27 13.79 8.88 -10.39
C PRO A 27 12.89 10.12 -10.35
N VAL A 28 11.74 10.09 -11.05
CA VAL A 28 10.79 11.21 -11.05
C VAL A 28 10.06 11.28 -9.71
N PHE A 29 9.59 10.14 -9.19
CA PHE A 29 8.97 10.07 -7.87
C PHE A 29 9.96 10.44 -6.75
N VAL A 30 11.18 9.91 -6.80
CA VAL A 30 12.25 10.24 -5.85
C VAL A 30 12.56 11.75 -5.91
N GLY A 31 12.75 12.29 -7.12
CA GLY A 31 13.02 13.72 -7.33
C GLY A 31 11.89 14.62 -6.84
N ALA A 32 10.63 14.27 -7.14
CA ALA A 32 9.46 15.02 -6.68
C ALA A 32 9.38 15.06 -5.15
N THR A 33 9.59 13.91 -4.48
CA THR A 33 9.58 13.83 -3.01
C THR A 33 10.69 14.68 -2.39
N ILE A 34 11.90 14.65 -2.95
CA ILE A 34 13.03 15.45 -2.45
C ILE A 34 12.77 16.94 -2.65
N LEU A 35 12.29 17.35 -3.84
CA LEU A 35 12.02 18.75 -4.17
C LEU A 35 10.85 19.33 -3.38
N SER A 36 9.88 18.53 -2.98
CA SER A 36 8.80 18.99 -2.09
C SER A 36 9.27 19.27 -0.66
N GLY A 37 10.47 18.85 -0.30
CA GLY A 37 10.98 18.93 1.07
C GLY A 37 10.30 17.96 2.03
N PHE A 38 9.61 16.94 1.51
CA PHE A 38 8.91 15.95 2.31
C PHE A 38 9.85 14.81 2.70
N GLU A 39 9.61 14.24 3.86
CA GLU A 39 10.43 13.15 4.41
C GLU A 39 10.02 11.77 3.92
N MET A 40 8.83 11.69 3.30
CA MET A 40 8.37 10.49 2.61
C MET A 40 7.44 10.80 1.43
N GLY A 41 7.23 9.81 0.58
CA GLY A 41 6.25 9.82 -0.49
C GLY A 41 5.51 8.50 -0.59
N SER A 42 4.28 8.55 -1.09
CA SER A 42 3.47 7.39 -1.41
C SER A 42 2.95 7.53 -2.83
N LYS A 43 3.17 6.54 -3.69
CA LYS A 43 2.44 6.49 -4.96
C LYS A 43 0.98 6.19 -4.69
N VAL A 44 0.10 6.89 -5.39
CA VAL A 44 -1.34 6.73 -5.29
C VAL A 44 -1.96 6.66 -6.68
N ILE A 45 -3.11 5.99 -6.76
CA ILE A 45 -3.96 5.92 -7.96
C ILE A 45 -5.34 6.46 -7.62
N ARG A 46 -6.07 6.94 -8.62
CA ARG A 46 -7.51 7.17 -8.45
C ARG A 46 -8.23 5.84 -8.29
N LYS A 47 -9.09 5.74 -7.27
CA LYS A 47 -9.92 4.55 -7.08
C LYS A 47 -10.85 4.36 -8.27
N ALA A 48 -11.00 3.12 -8.73
CA ALA A 48 -11.93 2.78 -9.81
C ALA A 48 -13.39 3.04 -9.40
N ASP A 49 -13.72 2.73 -8.15
CA ASP A 49 -15.02 2.98 -7.54
C ASP A 49 -14.87 3.24 -6.03
N PRO A 50 -15.91 3.74 -5.33
CA PRO A 50 -15.86 4.04 -3.90
C PRO A 50 -15.54 2.82 -3.01
N TYR A 51 -15.88 1.62 -3.46
CA TYR A 51 -15.77 0.37 -2.69
C TYR A 51 -14.52 -0.45 -3.07
N GLU A 52 -13.68 0.07 -3.95
CA GLU A 52 -12.43 -0.61 -4.30
C GLU A 52 -11.59 -0.92 -3.06
N LYS A 53 -11.12 -2.17 -2.97
CA LYS A 53 -10.38 -2.72 -1.83
C LYS A 53 -8.92 -2.25 -1.82
N VAL A 54 -8.72 -0.96 -1.65
CA VAL A 54 -7.41 -0.31 -1.53
C VAL A 54 -7.47 0.71 -0.40
N GLY A 55 -6.40 0.80 0.39
CA GLY A 55 -6.29 1.79 1.46
C GLY A 55 -6.32 3.22 0.91
N VAL A 56 -6.96 4.13 1.60
CA VAL A 56 -7.15 5.52 1.15
C VAL A 56 -6.17 6.44 1.86
N MET A 57 -5.36 7.13 1.07
CA MET A 57 -4.47 8.15 1.58
C MET A 57 -5.26 9.40 1.96
N CYS A 58 -5.07 9.87 3.18
CA CYS A 58 -5.79 11.04 3.72
C CYS A 58 -4.96 11.79 4.75
N ASN A 59 -5.49 12.90 5.24
CA ASN A 59 -5.01 13.57 6.44
C ASN A 59 -5.91 13.18 7.61
N LYS A 60 -5.34 12.60 8.65
CA LYS A 60 -6.04 12.21 9.87
C LYS A 60 -5.49 13.02 11.03
N ASN A 61 -6.28 13.91 11.57
CA ASN A 61 -5.89 14.78 12.70
C ASN A 61 -4.62 15.62 12.45
N GLY A 62 -4.40 16.06 11.21
CA GLY A 62 -3.24 16.85 10.84
C GLY A 62 -2.01 16.03 10.41
N HIS A 63 -2.06 14.71 10.45
CA HIS A 63 -0.99 13.80 10.02
C HIS A 63 -1.38 13.04 8.76
N PRO A 64 -0.44 12.76 7.86
CA PRO A 64 -0.69 11.86 6.74
C PRO A 64 -1.01 10.46 7.28
N SER A 65 -1.98 9.80 6.68
CA SER A 65 -2.40 8.46 7.06
C SER A 65 -2.96 7.71 5.86
N VAL A 66 -2.98 6.39 5.94
CA VAL A 66 -3.74 5.54 5.03
C VAL A 66 -4.78 4.80 5.85
N VAL A 67 -6.05 5.04 5.53
CA VAL A 67 -7.17 4.34 6.14
C VAL A 67 -7.52 3.13 5.28
N GLU A 68 -7.47 1.95 5.87
CA GLU A 68 -7.84 0.72 5.15
C GLU A 68 -9.31 0.76 4.71
N TYR A 69 -9.60 0.16 3.56
CA TYR A 69 -10.94 0.19 2.96
C TYR A 69 -12.02 -0.40 3.87
N ILE A 70 -11.66 -1.31 4.76
CA ILE A 70 -12.57 -1.93 5.73
C ILE A 70 -12.92 -0.97 6.89
N ASP A 71 -12.06 0.01 7.16
CA ASP A 71 -12.20 0.97 8.26
C ASP A 71 -12.75 2.31 7.77
N LEU A 72 -12.87 2.52 6.44
CA LEU A 72 -13.42 3.73 5.85
C LEU A 72 -14.96 3.68 5.91
N PRO A 73 -15.63 4.58 6.67
CA PRO A 73 -17.09 4.61 6.72
C PRO A 73 -17.69 4.87 5.34
N GLU A 74 -18.80 4.20 5.01
CA GLU A 74 -19.47 4.30 3.72
C GLU A 74 -19.80 5.74 3.31
N HIS A 75 -20.30 6.55 4.24
CA HIS A 75 -20.61 7.96 3.98
C HIS A 75 -19.37 8.77 3.60
N MET A 76 -18.18 8.40 4.08
CA MET A 76 -16.92 9.02 3.68
C MET A 76 -16.44 8.50 2.33
N ALA A 77 -16.59 7.21 2.05
CA ALA A 77 -16.24 6.63 0.75
C ALA A 77 -17.05 7.27 -0.40
N LEU A 78 -18.29 7.68 -0.13
CA LEU A 78 -19.19 8.31 -1.09
C LEU A 78 -19.11 9.85 -1.10
N LEU A 79 -18.35 10.46 -0.18
CA LEU A 79 -18.27 11.92 -0.06
C LEU A 79 -17.64 12.54 -1.32
N THR A 80 -18.32 13.54 -1.87
CA THR A 80 -17.85 14.34 -3.00
C THR A 80 -17.64 15.78 -2.61
N ASN A 81 -16.73 16.46 -3.29
CA ASN A 81 -16.54 17.90 -3.19
C ASN A 81 -17.60 18.67 -4.03
N GLU A 82 -17.52 19.99 -4.05
CA GLU A 82 -18.43 20.86 -4.81
C GLU A 82 -18.39 20.61 -6.31
N ASN A 83 -17.31 20.02 -6.84
CA ASN A 83 -17.15 19.67 -8.25
C ASN A 83 -17.68 18.26 -8.57
N GLY A 84 -18.21 17.52 -7.60
CA GLY A 84 -18.65 16.14 -7.76
C GLY A 84 -17.53 15.10 -7.75
N GLU A 85 -16.30 15.49 -7.43
CA GLU A 85 -15.16 14.57 -7.33
C GLU A 85 -15.13 13.92 -5.95
N ARG A 86 -14.77 12.63 -5.88
CA ARG A 86 -14.63 11.94 -4.59
C ARG A 86 -13.51 12.56 -3.75
N VAL A 87 -13.80 12.83 -2.49
CA VAL A 87 -12.84 13.41 -1.54
C VAL A 87 -11.78 12.37 -1.13
N TYR A 88 -12.22 11.13 -0.89
CA TYR A 88 -11.36 10.02 -0.49
C TYR A 88 -11.08 9.10 -1.69
N ASP A 89 -10.36 9.61 -2.68
CA ASP A 89 -10.15 8.97 -3.97
C ASP A 89 -8.74 8.45 -4.21
N PHE A 90 -7.76 8.88 -3.41
CA PHE A 90 -6.38 8.43 -3.56
C PHE A 90 -6.16 7.05 -2.90
N GLY A 91 -6.20 6.02 -3.73
CA GLY A 91 -5.85 4.67 -3.33
C GLY A 91 -4.33 4.51 -3.21
N ALA A 92 -3.84 4.22 -2.00
CA ALA A 92 -2.44 3.94 -1.76
C ALA A 92 -2.17 2.46 -2.06
N PHE A 93 -1.32 2.21 -3.05
CA PHE A 93 -0.76 0.88 -3.29
C PHE A 93 0.70 0.88 -2.82
N MET A 94 1.12 -0.17 -2.16
CA MET A 94 2.42 -0.23 -1.50
C MET A 94 3.57 0.08 -2.47
N ASN A 95 3.88 1.36 -2.64
CA ASN A 95 5.09 1.92 -3.24
C ASN A 95 5.40 3.21 -2.49
N TYR A 96 6.16 3.04 -1.41
CA TYR A 96 6.52 4.10 -0.47
C TYR A 96 7.98 4.45 -0.59
N LEU A 97 8.28 5.74 -0.47
CA LEU A 97 9.63 6.26 -0.38
C LEU A 97 9.82 6.89 1.01
N PHE A 98 10.77 6.38 1.77
CA PHE A 98 11.09 6.88 3.11
C PHE A 98 12.48 7.49 3.15
N SER A 99 12.63 8.65 3.78
CA SER A 99 13.96 9.15 4.13
C SER A 99 14.55 8.29 5.26
N VAL A 100 15.84 8.01 5.18
CA VAL A 100 16.56 7.29 6.25
C VAL A 100 16.58 8.10 7.55
N GLU A 101 16.52 9.43 7.46
CA GLU A 101 16.41 10.33 8.60
C GLU A 101 15.11 10.09 9.37
N MET A 102 13.98 10.07 8.69
CA MET A 102 12.68 9.74 9.27
C MET A 102 12.70 8.35 9.93
N LEU A 103 13.19 7.33 9.20
CA LEU A 103 13.24 5.96 9.73
C LEU A 103 14.11 5.85 10.98
N ASN A 104 15.22 6.59 11.05
CA ASN A 104 16.06 6.65 12.26
C ASN A 104 15.34 7.35 13.43
N ARG A 105 14.50 8.34 13.15
CA ARG A 105 13.69 9.04 14.17
C ARG A 105 12.65 8.11 14.79
N ILE A 106 11.96 7.33 13.94
CA ILE A 106 10.85 6.47 14.38
C ILE A 106 11.24 5.02 14.73
N LYS A 107 12.51 4.66 14.65
CA LYS A 107 13.00 3.27 14.83
C LYS A 107 12.62 2.60 16.16
N ASP A 108 12.37 3.39 17.21
CA ASP A 108 12.01 2.93 18.54
C ASP A 108 10.49 3.06 18.82
N GLU A 109 9.72 3.60 17.85
CA GLU A 109 8.27 3.70 17.92
C GLU A 109 7.63 2.33 17.75
N LYS A 110 6.49 2.13 18.40
CA LYS A 110 5.72 0.90 18.30
C LYS A 110 4.64 1.06 17.25
N LEU A 111 4.74 0.32 16.16
CA LEU A 111 3.67 0.21 15.19
C LEU A 111 2.45 -0.47 15.80
N PRO A 112 1.23 -0.09 15.37
CA PRO A 112 0.01 -0.75 15.80
C PRO A 112 0.04 -2.22 15.35
N MET A 113 -0.60 -3.08 16.15
CA MET A 113 -0.78 -4.48 15.80
C MET A 113 -2.18 -4.68 15.24
N HIS A 114 -2.25 -5.13 13.99
CA HIS A 114 -3.50 -5.47 13.33
C HIS A 114 -3.84 -6.92 13.62
N ILE A 115 -5.11 -7.17 13.95
CA ILE A 115 -5.62 -8.51 14.24
C ILE A 115 -6.65 -8.87 13.20
N VAL A 116 -6.34 -9.87 12.39
CA VAL A 116 -7.24 -10.36 11.35
C VAL A 116 -7.72 -11.76 11.69
N THR A 117 -9.02 -11.94 11.77
CA THR A 117 -9.63 -13.25 12.02
C THR A 117 -9.79 -14.01 10.70
N LYS A 118 -9.29 -15.23 10.63
CA LYS A 118 -9.27 -16.04 9.41
C LYS A 118 -9.79 -17.47 9.64
N LYS A 119 -10.29 -18.07 8.56
CA LYS A 119 -10.48 -19.51 8.46
C LYS A 119 -9.14 -20.14 8.11
N VAL A 120 -8.62 -20.99 8.97
CA VAL A 120 -7.35 -21.70 8.75
C VAL A 120 -7.61 -23.20 8.79
N GLU A 121 -7.34 -23.87 7.67
CA GLU A 121 -7.35 -25.33 7.62
C GLU A 121 -6.27 -25.86 8.57
N HIS A 122 -6.58 -26.93 9.29
CA HIS A 122 -5.66 -27.52 10.25
C HIS A 122 -5.85 -29.05 10.32
N ILE A 123 -4.88 -29.74 10.88
CA ILE A 123 -4.96 -31.15 11.14
C ILE A 123 -5.44 -31.36 12.57
N ASP A 124 -6.45 -32.22 12.77
CA ASP A 124 -6.92 -32.60 14.09
C ASP A 124 -5.98 -33.60 14.78
N GLU A 125 -6.29 -33.97 16.02
CA GLU A 125 -5.52 -34.94 16.80
C GLU A 125 -5.50 -36.35 16.20
N PHE A 126 -6.40 -36.66 15.26
CA PHE A 126 -6.49 -37.93 14.54
C PHE A 126 -5.82 -37.91 13.17
N GLY A 127 -5.23 -36.77 12.76
CA GLY A 127 -4.58 -36.63 11.47
C GLY A 127 -5.50 -36.23 10.30
N ASN A 128 -6.77 -35.89 10.57
CA ASN A 128 -7.70 -35.47 9.51
C ASN A 128 -7.56 -33.96 9.21
N LEU A 129 -7.69 -33.62 7.93
CA LEU A 129 -7.75 -32.21 7.49
C LEU A 129 -9.13 -31.64 7.82
N ILE A 130 -9.16 -30.65 8.69
CA ILE A 130 -10.36 -29.89 9.03
C ILE A 130 -10.40 -28.56 8.24
N LYS A 131 -11.51 -28.32 7.53
CA LYS A 131 -11.81 -27.09 6.84
C LYS A 131 -12.88 -26.32 7.61
N PRO A 132 -12.52 -25.29 8.38
CA PRO A 132 -13.48 -24.61 9.23
C PRO A 132 -14.50 -23.81 8.41
N GLU A 133 -15.76 -23.87 8.79
CA GLU A 133 -16.83 -23.07 8.18
C GLU A 133 -16.86 -21.63 8.73
N THR A 134 -16.36 -21.43 9.94
CA THR A 134 -16.23 -20.13 10.61
C THR A 134 -14.77 -19.80 10.90
N PRO A 135 -14.41 -18.51 11.07
CA PRO A 135 -13.06 -18.13 11.47
C PRO A 135 -12.65 -18.81 12.79
N ASN A 136 -11.47 -19.41 12.81
CA ASN A 136 -10.94 -20.20 13.92
C ASN A 136 -9.54 -19.78 14.37
N ALA A 137 -8.95 -18.76 13.73
CA ALA A 137 -7.61 -18.31 14.06
C ALA A 137 -7.48 -16.79 13.93
N HIS A 138 -6.53 -16.20 14.68
CA HIS A 138 -6.13 -14.82 14.59
C HIS A 138 -4.75 -14.71 13.97
N LYS A 139 -4.61 -13.87 12.93
CA LYS A 139 -3.34 -13.44 12.37
C LYS A 139 -2.99 -12.08 12.97
N PHE A 140 -1.79 -11.96 13.50
CA PHE A 140 -1.23 -10.71 14.03
C PHE A 140 -0.21 -10.18 13.03
N GLU A 141 -0.33 -8.91 12.63
CA GLU A 141 0.60 -8.29 11.70
C GLU A 141 0.81 -6.81 12.01
N MET A 142 2.03 -6.33 11.76
CA MET A 142 2.38 -4.92 11.73
C MET A 142 2.62 -4.53 10.28
N LEU A 143 2.06 -3.43 9.86
CA LEU A 143 2.10 -3.00 8.46
C LEU A 143 3.08 -1.83 8.30
N CYS A 144 3.89 -1.85 7.25
CA CYS A 144 4.80 -0.74 6.98
C CYS A 144 4.05 0.55 6.59
N VAL A 145 2.79 0.45 6.16
CA VAL A 145 1.92 1.60 5.90
C VAL A 145 1.69 2.44 7.15
N ASP A 146 1.69 1.83 8.34
CA ASP A 146 1.47 2.55 9.60
C ASP A 146 2.61 3.53 9.90
N MET A 147 3.80 3.32 9.33
CA MET A 147 4.90 4.28 9.47
C MET A 147 4.56 5.67 8.91
N ILE A 148 3.57 5.76 8.02
CA ILE A 148 3.10 7.03 7.45
C ILE A 148 2.59 7.97 8.55
N GLU A 149 1.89 7.45 9.55
CA GLU A 149 1.34 8.25 10.65
C GLU A 149 2.41 8.90 11.55
N PHE A 150 3.64 8.36 11.54
CA PHE A 150 4.78 8.94 12.25
C PHE A 150 5.55 9.98 11.42
N SER A 151 5.18 10.18 10.16
CA SER A 151 5.79 11.20 9.32
C SER A 151 5.20 12.58 9.61
N HIS A 152 6.00 13.62 9.48
CA HIS A 152 5.52 15.00 9.53
C HIS A 152 4.74 15.36 8.25
N ASN A 153 5.12 14.75 7.14
CA ASN A 153 4.52 15.01 5.84
C ASN A 153 4.78 13.83 4.89
N CYS A 154 3.89 13.65 3.93
CA CYS A 154 3.98 12.62 2.90
C CYS A 154 3.48 13.18 1.57
N LEU A 155 4.25 13.02 0.50
CA LEU A 155 3.83 13.37 -0.86
C LEU A 155 2.89 12.28 -1.40
N PRO A 156 1.59 12.53 -1.61
CA PRO A 156 0.76 11.67 -2.43
C PRO A 156 1.13 11.91 -3.90
N TYR A 157 1.88 10.99 -4.49
CA TYR A 157 2.32 11.07 -5.87
C TYR A 157 1.38 10.27 -6.76
N GLU A 158 0.46 10.99 -7.43
CA GLU A 158 -0.52 10.36 -8.32
C GLU A 158 0.16 9.79 -9.57
N VAL A 159 -0.17 8.54 -9.89
CA VAL A 159 0.31 7.86 -11.09
C VAL A 159 -0.86 7.36 -11.94
N THR A 160 -0.62 7.19 -13.24
CA THR A 160 -1.61 6.58 -14.13
C THR A 160 -1.76 5.11 -13.80
N ARG A 161 -2.97 4.71 -13.41
CA ARG A 161 -3.30 3.35 -12.98
C ARG A 161 -2.81 2.29 -13.96
N GLU A 162 -3.14 2.43 -15.23
CA GLU A 162 -2.80 1.47 -16.28
C GLU A 162 -1.29 1.38 -16.57
N LYS A 163 -0.52 2.33 -16.06
CA LYS A 163 0.94 2.41 -16.25
C LYS A 163 1.73 1.85 -15.08
N GLU A 164 1.13 1.80 -13.87
CA GLU A 164 1.89 1.47 -12.66
C GLU A 164 1.16 0.54 -11.69
N PHE A 165 -0.08 0.09 -12.02
CA PHE A 165 -0.84 -0.76 -11.11
C PHE A 165 -1.46 -1.96 -11.84
N ALA A 166 -0.83 -3.13 -11.68
CA ALA A 166 -1.28 -4.43 -12.18
C ALA A 166 -0.98 -5.52 -11.15
N PRO A 167 -1.70 -5.54 -10.03
CA PRO A 167 -1.45 -6.52 -8.97
C PRO A 167 -1.96 -7.91 -9.36
N ILE A 168 -1.32 -8.96 -8.82
CA ILE A 168 -1.74 -10.36 -8.95
C ILE A 168 -2.17 -10.84 -7.56
N LYS A 169 -3.48 -10.90 -7.32
CA LYS A 169 -4.09 -11.29 -6.03
C LYS A 169 -5.09 -12.41 -6.17
N ASN A 170 -5.66 -12.58 -7.37
CA ASN A 170 -6.70 -13.55 -7.65
C ASN A 170 -6.23 -14.58 -8.66
N LEU A 171 -6.87 -15.75 -8.63
CA LEU A 171 -6.58 -16.81 -9.60
C LEU A 171 -7.04 -16.44 -11.01
N THR A 172 -8.21 -15.79 -11.12
CA THR A 172 -8.82 -15.37 -12.39
C THR A 172 -9.54 -14.02 -12.23
N GLY A 173 -9.83 -13.34 -13.33
CA GLY A 173 -10.58 -12.09 -13.37
C GLY A 173 -9.73 -10.85 -13.08
N ILE A 174 -10.26 -9.93 -12.30
CA ILE A 174 -9.55 -8.70 -11.91
C ILE A 174 -8.38 -9.07 -10.97
N ASP A 175 -7.25 -8.38 -11.12
CA ASP A 175 -6.04 -8.61 -10.33
C ASP A 175 -5.54 -10.07 -10.41
N SER A 176 -5.60 -10.66 -11.60
CA SER A 176 -5.11 -12.00 -11.92
C SER A 176 -3.87 -11.96 -12.82
N VAL A 177 -3.28 -13.12 -13.07
CA VAL A 177 -2.17 -13.25 -14.01
C VAL A 177 -2.59 -12.76 -15.40
N GLU A 178 -3.77 -13.16 -15.89
CA GLU A 178 -4.27 -12.78 -17.23
C GLU A 178 -4.49 -11.27 -17.33
N SER A 179 -5.06 -10.63 -16.30
CA SER A 179 -5.27 -9.19 -16.32
C SER A 179 -3.94 -8.42 -16.25
N ALA A 180 -2.97 -8.93 -15.51
CA ALA A 180 -1.63 -8.35 -15.40
C ALA A 180 -0.85 -8.49 -16.73
N GLN A 181 -0.91 -9.65 -17.39
CA GLN A 181 -0.31 -9.88 -18.70
C GLN A 181 -0.91 -8.91 -19.75
N SER A 182 -2.23 -8.78 -19.79
CA SER A 182 -2.91 -7.84 -20.71
C SER A 182 -2.45 -6.39 -20.49
N LEU A 183 -2.21 -5.97 -19.23
CA LEU A 183 -1.68 -4.64 -18.93
C LEU A 183 -0.21 -4.49 -19.34
N LEU A 184 0.61 -5.52 -19.16
CA LEU A 184 2.00 -5.52 -19.62
C LEU A 184 2.08 -5.35 -21.14
N GLU A 185 1.33 -6.16 -21.91
CA GLU A 185 1.25 -6.06 -23.36
C GLU A 185 0.81 -4.68 -23.83
N LYS A 186 -0.25 -4.10 -23.21
CA LYS A 186 -0.70 -2.72 -23.48
C LYS A 186 0.36 -1.66 -23.20
N ASN A 187 1.29 -1.94 -22.32
CA ASN A 187 2.42 -1.08 -22.01
C ASN A 187 3.66 -1.38 -22.86
N GLY A 188 3.57 -2.29 -23.84
CA GLY A 188 4.62 -2.60 -24.81
C GLY A 188 5.67 -3.59 -24.30
N TYR A 189 5.36 -4.36 -23.26
CA TYR A 189 6.23 -5.47 -22.83
C TYR A 189 5.93 -6.71 -23.67
N GLU A 190 6.97 -7.39 -24.12
CA GLU A 190 6.87 -8.71 -24.73
C GLU A 190 6.90 -9.77 -23.61
N LEU A 191 5.98 -10.75 -23.65
CA LEU A 191 5.83 -11.81 -22.66
C LEU A 191 6.31 -13.16 -23.17
#